data_e93779ca8a2c1fefe0aa53f049d2d157
#
_entry.id   e93779ca8a2c1fefe0aa53f049d2d157
#
_cell.length_a   1.000
_cell.length_b   1.000
_cell.length_c   1.000
_cell.angle_alpha   90.00
_cell.angle_beta   90.00
_cell.angle_gamma   90.00
#
_symmetry.space_group_name_H-M   'P 1'
#
loop_
_entity.id
_entity.type
_entity.pdbx_description
1 polymer ?
#
loop_
_entity_poly.entity_id
_entity_poly.type
_entity_poly.pdbx_seq_one_letter_code
_entity_poly.pdbx_strand_id
1 'polypeptide(L)'
;YVIPTICLMLVCTILFSSYKMYQILTAGIPIIDPSPKDTTSEVNNSQNDTNITPTVSVSKTIIRPYTSTDVSATIPYYNIDGTNDEQAAALIYYEGIYMQNTGVLYTSNNAFDVVSILDGTVKNIKEDSLMGNIVEIEHTNNLTTVYQSLGEVKVKVGDKVKQGDIIATSGQNKIATDTSNALHFEVFYKGEVFNPEEFYLLDYTEVMSND
;
A
#
# COMPACT_ATOMS: atom_id res chain seq x y z
N TYR A 1 -29.92 -27.79 29.18
CA TYR A 1 -29.30 -26.62 29.88
C TYR A 1 -28.19 -25.93 29.05
N VAL A 2 -27.83 -26.40 27.85
CA VAL A 2 -26.74 -25.80 27.03
C VAL A 2 -27.22 -24.56 26.25
N ILE A 3 -28.48 -24.54 25.80
CA ILE A 3 -29.03 -23.42 24.99
C ILE A 3 -29.11 -22.09 25.77
N PRO A 4 -29.57 -22.03 27.03
CA PRO A 4 -29.63 -20.76 27.77
C PRO A 4 -28.25 -20.19 28.10
N THR A 5 -27.21 -21.01 28.27
CA THR A 5 -25.86 -20.55 28.53
C THR A 5 -25.20 -19.92 27.29
N ILE A 6 -25.47 -20.45 26.10
CA ILE A 6 -24.99 -19.87 24.83
C ILE A 6 -25.66 -18.52 24.55
N CYS A 7 -26.99 -18.40 24.80
CA CYS A 7 -27.70 -17.13 24.69
C CYS A 7 -27.14 -16.07 25.66
N LEU A 8 -26.82 -16.45 26.90
CA LEU A 8 -26.26 -15.53 27.89
C LEU A 8 -24.88 -15.02 27.46
N MET A 9 -24.03 -15.89 26.93
CA MET A 9 -22.70 -15.51 26.41
C MET A 9 -22.80 -14.55 25.22
N LEU A 10 -23.74 -14.77 24.28
CA LEU A 10 -23.98 -13.87 23.15
C LEU A 10 -24.45 -12.48 23.59
N VAL A 11 -25.35 -12.41 24.56
CA VAL A 11 -25.82 -11.12 25.10
C VAL A 11 -24.67 -10.37 25.80
N CYS A 12 -23.82 -11.08 26.56
CA CYS A 12 -22.65 -10.46 27.21
C CYS A 12 -21.64 -9.91 26.21
N THR A 13 -21.39 -10.59 25.10
CA THR A 13 -20.46 -10.11 24.05
C THR A 13 -21.00 -8.88 23.33
N ILE A 14 -22.31 -8.81 23.07
CA ILE A 14 -22.96 -7.65 22.45
C ILE A 14 -22.90 -6.43 23.39
N LEU A 15 -23.18 -6.62 24.69
CA LEU A 15 -23.11 -5.56 25.68
C LEU A 15 -21.67 -5.03 25.87
N PHE A 16 -20.68 -5.92 25.86
CA PHE A 16 -19.27 -5.52 25.98
C PHE A 16 -18.80 -4.75 24.74
N SER A 17 -19.19 -5.17 23.56
CA SER A 17 -18.90 -4.48 22.29
C SER A 17 -19.53 -3.07 22.27
N SER A 18 -20.81 -2.96 22.69
CA SER A 18 -21.52 -1.68 22.77
C SER A 18 -20.88 -0.74 23.79
N TYR A 19 -20.41 -1.25 24.93
CA TYR A 19 -19.73 -0.46 25.95
C TYR A 19 -18.38 0.08 25.47
N LYS A 20 -17.60 -0.73 24.73
CA LYS A 20 -16.34 -0.28 24.12
C LYS A 20 -16.58 0.81 23.07
N MET A 21 -17.59 0.65 22.25
CA MET A 21 -17.97 1.66 21.24
C MET A 21 -18.41 2.98 21.89
N TYR A 22 -19.14 2.92 23.01
CA TYR A 22 -19.53 4.11 23.76
C TYR A 22 -18.32 4.84 24.36
N GLN A 23 -17.33 4.13 24.87
CA GLN A 23 -16.10 4.73 25.39
C GLN A 23 -15.28 5.45 24.31
N ILE A 24 -15.25 4.92 23.08
CA ILE A 24 -14.55 5.56 21.96
C ILE A 24 -15.27 6.86 21.54
N LEU A 25 -16.61 6.87 21.55
CA LEU A 25 -17.40 8.06 21.21
C LEU A 25 -17.35 9.18 22.28
N THR A 26 -17.09 8.83 23.55
CA THR A 26 -17.04 9.79 24.65
C THR A 26 -15.64 10.26 25.01
N ALA A 27 -14.59 9.71 24.41
CA ALA A 27 -13.23 10.25 24.48
C ALA A 27 -13.16 11.53 23.65
N GLY A 28 -13.38 12.66 24.32
CA GLY A 28 -13.54 13.97 23.70
C GLY A 28 -12.38 14.38 22.80
N ILE A 29 -12.74 14.87 21.63
CA ILE A 29 -11.83 15.58 20.70
C ILE A 29 -11.33 16.83 21.43
N PRO A 30 -10.01 17.09 21.56
CA PRO A 30 -9.52 18.35 22.08
C PRO A 30 -9.85 19.48 21.11
N ILE A 31 -10.66 20.43 21.57
CA ILE A 31 -10.99 21.66 20.84
C ILE A 31 -9.75 22.55 20.86
N ILE A 32 -9.14 22.78 19.71
CA ILE A 32 -8.08 23.77 19.53
C ILE A 32 -8.76 25.14 19.39
N ASP A 33 -8.61 25.98 20.39
CA ASP A 33 -9.08 27.38 20.42
C ASP A 33 -8.09 28.27 19.63
N PRO A 34 -8.52 28.97 18.57
CA PRO A 34 -7.67 29.92 17.86
C PRO A 34 -7.83 31.30 18.44
N SER A 35 -7.00 31.70 19.42
CA SER A 35 -6.92 33.09 19.81
C SER A 35 -5.48 33.60 19.77
N PRO A 36 -5.20 34.70 19.03
CA PRO A 36 -3.89 35.27 18.96
C PRO A 36 -3.64 36.18 20.19
N LYS A 37 -2.56 35.96 20.89
CA LYS A 37 -2.01 36.96 21.83
C LYS A 37 -0.64 37.42 21.37
N ASP A 38 -0.64 38.63 20.85
CA ASP A 38 0.54 39.48 20.81
C ASP A 38 1.13 39.66 22.22
N THR A 39 2.43 39.49 22.35
CA THR A 39 3.21 40.18 23.39
C THR A 39 4.65 40.33 22.92
N THR A 40 5.00 41.55 22.69
CA THR A 40 6.32 42.13 22.44
C THR A 40 7.19 42.07 23.70
N SER A 41 8.53 42.10 23.49
CA SER A 41 9.68 42.37 24.40
C SER A 41 10.34 41.09 24.93
N GLU A 42 11.66 40.93 24.95
CA GLU A 42 12.81 41.79 24.95
C GLU A 42 14.07 41.03 24.46
N VAL A 43 14.98 41.74 23.85
CA VAL A 43 16.30 41.28 23.42
C VAL A 43 17.16 41.02 24.67
N ASN A 44 17.73 39.81 24.81
CA ASN A 44 18.95 39.59 25.56
C ASN A 44 19.88 38.65 24.77
N ASN A 45 20.96 39.23 24.39
CA ASN A 45 22.10 38.68 23.69
C ASN A 45 22.85 37.68 24.58
N SER A 46 22.94 36.43 24.18
CA SER A 46 23.99 35.55 24.65
C SER A 46 24.30 34.55 23.52
N GLN A 47 25.45 34.74 22.91
CA GLN A 47 26.03 33.84 21.91
C GLN A 47 26.25 32.46 22.51
N ASN A 48 25.61 31.45 21.93
CA ASN A 48 26.14 30.12 21.89
C ASN A 48 25.80 29.53 20.50
N ASP A 49 26.84 29.35 19.71
CA ASP A 49 26.83 28.65 18.44
C ASP A 49 26.39 27.20 18.67
N THR A 50 25.10 26.90 18.48
CA THR A 50 24.63 25.59 18.13
C THR A 50 24.05 25.68 16.72
N ASN A 51 24.80 25.13 15.80
CA ASN A 51 24.43 24.96 14.40
C ASN A 51 23.22 24.03 14.34
N ILE A 52 22.01 24.59 14.54
CA ILE A 52 20.74 23.88 14.35
C ILE A 52 20.47 23.87 12.84
N THR A 53 20.97 22.86 12.17
CA THR A 53 20.50 22.55 10.83
C THR A 53 18.99 22.24 10.96
N PRO A 54 18.09 23.00 10.33
CA PRO A 54 16.67 22.64 10.36
C PRO A 54 16.53 21.31 9.65
N THR A 55 16.31 20.25 10.42
CA THR A 55 15.89 18.96 9.87
C THR A 55 14.46 19.16 9.36
N VAL A 56 14.33 19.50 8.09
CA VAL A 56 13.04 19.42 7.40
C VAL A 56 12.69 17.93 7.40
N SER A 57 11.79 17.54 8.26
CA SER A 57 11.16 16.21 8.20
C SER A 57 10.37 16.18 6.89
N VAL A 58 11.00 15.73 5.81
CA VAL A 58 10.28 15.39 4.58
C VAL A 58 9.39 14.22 4.96
N SER A 59 8.08 14.45 5.05
CA SER A 59 7.10 13.38 5.23
C SER A 59 7.26 12.43 4.04
N LYS A 60 7.82 11.25 4.29
CA LYS A 60 7.97 10.22 3.28
C LYS A 60 6.59 9.61 3.04
N THR A 61 6.17 9.53 1.80
CA THR A 61 4.88 8.93 1.40
C THR A 61 5.14 7.62 0.67
N ILE A 62 4.19 6.70 0.68
CA ILE A 62 4.25 5.50 -0.14
C ILE A 62 3.97 5.92 -1.59
N ILE A 63 4.89 5.58 -2.50
CA ILE A 63 4.75 5.94 -3.92
C ILE A 63 4.10 4.82 -4.72
N ARG A 64 3.62 5.13 -5.92
CA ARG A 64 3.15 4.13 -6.88
C ARG A 64 4.33 3.37 -7.49
N PRO A 65 4.12 2.14 -8.01
CA PRO A 65 5.19 1.31 -8.58
C PRO A 65 5.67 1.78 -9.97
N TYR A 66 5.36 3.01 -10.34
CA TYR A 66 5.75 3.66 -11.60
C TYR A 66 5.84 5.18 -11.43
N THR A 67 6.55 5.83 -12.34
CA THR A 67 6.73 7.30 -12.33
C THR A 67 6.04 8.00 -13.50
N SER A 68 5.63 7.26 -14.53
CA SER A 68 5.00 7.80 -15.73
C SER A 68 3.56 8.25 -15.46
N THR A 69 3.15 9.35 -16.07
CA THR A 69 1.82 9.97 -15.90
C THR A 69 0.76 9.41 -16.85
N ASP A 70 1.16 8.63 -17.87
CA ASP A 70 0.28 8.00 -18.84
C ASP A 70 -0.09 6.54 -18.48
N VAL A 71 0.32 6.09 -17.29
CA VAL A 71 -0.06 4.79 -16.72
C VAL A 71 -1.43 4.91 -16.04
N SER A 72 -2.30 3.95 -16.31
CA SER A 72 -3.64 3.86 -15.70
C SER A 72 -3.94 2.45 -15.19
N ALA A 73 -4.74 2.36 -14.13
CA ALA A 73 -5.28 1.10 -13.64
C ALA A 73 -6.39 0.62 -14.60
N THR A 74 -6.24 -0.58 -15.15
CA THR A 74 -7.17 -1.17 -16.13
C THR A 74 -8.00 -2.31 -15.55
N ILE A 75 -7.43 -3.10 -14.62
CA ILE A 75 -8.18 -4.08 -13.83
C ILE A 75 -7.89 -3.79 -12.36
N PRO A 76 -8.87 -3.31 -11.59
CA PRO A 76 -8.69 -2.98 -10.18
C PRO A 76 -8.57 -4.25 -9.31
N TYR A 77 -8.18 -4.07 -8.06
CA TYR A 77 -8.25 -5.09 -7.02
C TYR A 77 -9.69 -5.56 -6.79
N TYR A 78 -9.90 -6.88 -6.63
CA TYR A 78 -11.21 -7.45 -6.34
C TYR A 78 -11.58 -7.22 -4.87
N ASN A 79 -12.51 -6.31 -4.62
CA ASN A 79 -13.06 -6.09 -3.29
C ASN A 79 -14.31 -6.96 -3.07
N ILE A 80 -14.27 -7.87 -2.09
CA ILE A 80 -15.40 -8.76 -1.76
C ILE A 80 -16.63 -7.99 -1.25
N ASP A 81 -16.42 -6.81 -0.66
CA ASP A 81 -17.48 -5.94 -0.13
C ASP A 81 -17.93 -4.87 -1.15
N GLY A 82 -17.36 -4.90 -2.37
CA GLY A 82 -17.70 -3.98 -3.44
C GLY A 82 -19.06 -4.29 -4.08
N THR A 83 -19.55 -3.34 -4.87
CA THR A 83 -20.76 -3.53 -5.69
C THR A 83 -20.55 -4.58 -6.78
N ASN A 84 -21.63 -5.11 -7.34
CA ASN A 84 -21.55 -6.10 -8.44
C ASN A 84 -20.77 -5.58 -9.65
N ASP A 85 -20.89 -4.27 -9.97
CA ASP A 85 -20.19 -3.65 -11.09
C ASP A 85 -18.67 -3.53 -10.81
N GLU A 86 -18.29 -3.14 -9.59
CA GLU A 86 -16.89 -3.10 -9.14
C GLU A 86 -16.26 -4.49 -9.14
N GLN A 87 -16.98 -5.48 -8.62
CA GLN A 87 -16.51 -6.87 -8.61
C GLN A 87 -16.37 -7.41 -10.04
N ALA A 88 -17.33 -7.13 -10.93
CA ALA A 88 -17.24 -7.57 -12.32
C ALA A 88 -16.06 -6.92 -13.06
N ALA A 89 -15.76 -5.64 -12.80
CA ALA A 89 -14.62 -4.92 -13.37
C ALA A 89 -13.26 -5.45 -12.87
N ALA A 90 -13.25 -6.09 -11.69
CA ALA A 90 -12.06 -6.64 -11.05
C ALA A 90 -11.82 -8.14 -11.33
N LEU A 91 -12.56 -8.71 -12.29
CA LEU A 91 -12.36 -10.09 -12.73
C LEU A 91 -11.36 -10.17 -13.88
N ILE A 92 -10.41 -11.06 -13.74
CA ILE A 92 -9.51 -11.49 -14.81
C ILE A 92 -10.14 -12.66 -15.54
N TYR A 93 -10.28 -12.55 -16.87
CA TYR A 93 -10.74 -13.66 -17.71
C TYR A 93 -9.57 -14.28 -18.48
N TYR A 94 -9.35 -15.58 -18.31
CA TYR A 94 -8.33 -16.31 -19.03
C TYR A 94 -8.79 -17.75 -19.33
N GLU A 95 -8.72 -18.16 -20.58
CA GLU A 95 -9.05 -19.51 -21.06
C GLU A 95 -10.39 -20.07 -20.56
N GLY A 96 -11.43 -19.22 -20.52
CA GLY A 96 -12.77 -19.64 -20.09
C GLY A 96 -13.03 -19.57 -18.58
N ILE A 97 -12.04 -19.13 -17.80
CA ILE A 97 -12.12 -19.03 -16.34
C ILE A 97 -12.08 -17.56 -15.91
N TYR A 98 -12.97 -17.20 -14.99
CA TYR A 98 -12.90 -15.91 -14.28
C TYR A 98 -12.17 -16.10 -12.96
N MET A 99 -11.22 -15.22 -12.68
CA MET A 99 -10.42 -15.19 -11.46
C MET A 99 -10.55 -13.80 -10.80
N GLN A 100 -10.59 -13.78 -9.48
CA GLN A 100 -10.52 -12.53 -8.72
C GLN A 100 -9.11 -11.92 -8.85
N ASN A 101 -9.03 -10.63 -9.11
CA ASN A 101 -7.76 -9.93 -9.18
C ASN A 101 -7.24 -9.62 -7.77
N THR A 102 -6.10 -10.19 -7.39
CA THR A 102 -5.44 -10.01 -6.09
C THR A 102 -4.54 -8.78 -6.01
N GLY A 103 -4.41 -8.04 -7.12
CA GLY A 103 -3.63 -6.83 -7.23
C GLY A 103 -4.31 -5.78 -8.09
N VAL A 104 -3.52 -4.90 -8.68
CA VAL A 104 -3.98 -3.95 -9.68
C VAL A 104 -3.17 -4.15 -10.96
N LEU A 105 -3.85 -4.25 -12.10
CA LEU A 105 -3.21 -4.24 -13.40
C LEU A 105 -3.12 -2.80 -13.90
N TYR A 106 -1.88 -2.33 -14.05
CA TYR A 106 -1.56 -1.03 -14.65
C TYR A 106 -1.09 -1.23 -16.09
N THR A 107 -1.55 -0.36 -16.97
CA THR A 107 -1.16 -0.39 -18.39
C THR A 107 -0.87 1.00 -18.93
N SER A 108 -0.08 1.08 -19.99
CA SER A 108 0.19 2.30 -20.75
C SER A 108 0.37 1.97 -22.25
N ASN A 109 0.22 2.99 -23.08
CA ASN A 109 0.54 2.88 -24.52
C ASN A 109 2.05 2.78 -24.77
N ASN A 110 2.88 3.26 -23.84
CA ASN A 110 4.33 3.25 -23.92
C ASN A 110 4.93 2.38 -22.80
N ALA A 111 6.12 1.83 -23.07
CA ALA A 111 6.89 1.19 -22.02
C ALA A 111 7.24 2.21 -20.90
N PHE A 112 7.16 1.78 -19.65
CA PHE A 112 7.46 2.61 -18.50
C PHE A 112 8.38 1.88 -17.52
N ASP A 113 9.13 2.67 -16.75
CA ASP A 113 9.96 2.16 -15.67
C ASP A 113 9.10 1.74 -14.48
N VAL A 114 9.37 0.54 -13.97
CA VAL A 114 8.80 -0.01 -12.75
C VAL A 114 9.76 0.25 -11.61
N VAL A 115 9.26 0.84 -10.51
CA VAL A 115 10.07 1.27 -9.38
C VAL A 115 9.63 0.59 -8.07
N SER A 116 10.58 0.43 -7.15
CA SER A 116 10.25 -0.04 -5.79
C SER A 116 9.42 1.01 -5.05
N ILE A 117 8.29 0.61 -4.46
CA ILE A 117 7.41 1.55 -3.74
C ILE A 117 7.97 1.99 -2.39
N LEU A 118 8.89 1.20 -1.81
CA LEU A 118 9.53 1.41 -0.51
C LEU A 118 10.95 0.84 -0.52
N ASP A 119 11.75 1.17 0.50
CA ASP A 119 13.05 0.53 0.76
C ASP A 119 12.84 -0.96 1.04
N GLY A 120 13.65 -1.84 0.47
CA GLY A 120 13.51 -3.28 0.66
C GLY A 120 14.69 -4.10 0.14
N THR A 121 14.49 -5.41 0.13
CA THR A 121 15.46 -6.38 -0.40
C THR A 121 14.75 -7.28 -1.41
N VAL A 122 15.35 -7.47 -2.59
CA VAL A 122 14.81 -8.38 -3.62
C VAL A 122 14.89 -9.80 -3.09
N LYS A 123 13.71 -10.39 -2.82
CA LYS A 123 13.57 -11.72 -2.23
C LYS A 123 13.62 -12.83 -3.27
N ASN A 124 12.96 -12.58 -4.41
CA ASN A 124 12.81 -13.60 -5.44
C ASN A 124 12.67 -12.93 -6.83
N ILE A 125 13.16 -13.63 -7.85
CA ILE A 125 12.94 -13.29 -9.26
C ILE A 125 12.61 -14.61 -9.96
N LYS A 126 11.47 -14.66 -10.65
CA LYS A 126 11.02 -15.83 -11.38
C LYS A 126 10.30 -15.43 -12.67
N GLU A 127 10.19 -16.36 -13.60
CA GLU A 127 9.34 -16.26 -14.78
C GLU A 127 8.10 -17.14 -14.58
N ASP A 128 6.93 -16.58 -14.89
CA ASP A 128 5.64 -17.28 -14.86
C ASP A 128 5.03 -17.28 -16.26
N SER A 129 4.44 -18.41 -16.64
CA SER A 129 3.90 -18.61 -18.00
C SER A 129 2.68 -17.76 -18.32
N LEU A 130 1.94 -17.30 -17.28
CA LEU A 130 0.75 -16.43 -17.38
C LEU A 130 1.11 -14.97 -17.13
N MET A 131 1.85 -14.72 -16.05
CA MET A 131 2.14 -13.38 -15.53
C MET A 131 3.45 -12.77 -16.03
N GLY A 132 4.29 -13.51 -16.77
CA GLY A 132 5.58 -13.03 -17.26
C GLY A 132 6.66 -13.00 -16.17
N ASN A 133 7.65 -12.10 -16.31
CA ASN A 133 8.68 -11.95 -15.28
C ASN A 133 8.11 -11.32 -14.02
N ILE A 134 8.56 -11.85 -12.88
CA ILE A 134 8.07 -11.48 -11.54
C ILE A 134 9.28 -11.13 -10.66
N VAL A 135 9.17 -10.02 -9.93
CA VAL A 135 10.09 -9.61 -8.86
C VAL A 135 9.30 -9.49 -7.57
N GLU A 136 9.78 -10.15 -6.52
CA GLU A 136 9.24 -10.04 -5.16
C GLU A 136 10.22 -9.25 -4.29
N ILE A 137 9.76 -8.22 -3.62
CA ILE A 137 10.57 -7.39 -2.70
C ILE A 137 10.01 -7.53 -1.29
N GLU A 138 10.87 -7.90 -0.35
CA GLU A 138 10.57 -7.92 1.06
C GLU A 138 10.97 -6.59 1.70
N HIS A 139 10.06 -6.02 2.42
CA HIS A 139 10.23 -4.76 3.18
C HIS A 139 10.20 -5.04 4.68
N THR A 140 10.29 -4.00 5.50
CA THR A 140 10.09 -4.13 6.95
C THR A 140 8.62 -4.39 7.28
N ASN A 141 8.35 -4.78 8.55
CA ASN A 141 6.99 -4.91 9.10
C ASN A 141 6.08 -5.90 8.33
N ASN A 142 6.62 -7.08 7.97
CA ASN A 142 5.89 -8.14 7.26
C ASN A 142 5.18 -7.65 5.99
N LEU A 143 5.80 -6.72 5.28
CA LEU A 143 5.34 -6.23 4.00
C LEU A 143 6.14 -6.89 2.87
N THR A 144 5.44 -7.43 1.88
CA THR A 144 6.02 -7.93 0.63
C THR A 144 5.26 -7.33 -0.55
N THR A 145 5.98 -6.86 -1.55
CA THR A 145 5.39 -6.38 -2.80
C THR A 145 5.79 -7.28 -3.95
N VAL A 146 4.86 -7.53 -4.86
CA VAL A 146 5.06 -8.41 -6.01
C VAL A 146 4.78 -7.63 -7.29
N TYR A 147 5.79 -7.57 -8.14
CA TYR A 147 5.76 -6.89 -9.42
C TYR A 147 5.79 -7.95 -10.51
N GLN A 148 4.74 -8.04 -11.31
CA GLN A 148 4.55 -9.05 -12.33
C GLN A 148 4.33 -8.40 -13.71
N SER A 149 4.40 -9.18 -14.76
CA SER A 149 4.31 -8.68 -16.15
C SER A 149 5.49 -7.79 -16.53
N LEU A 150 6.65 -8.09 -15.96
CA LEU A 150 7.85 -7.29 -16.18
C LEU A 150 8.52 -7.64 -17.52
N GLY A 151 9.08 -6.61 -18.15
CA GLY A 151 9.98 -6.75 -19.30
C GLY A 151 11.42 -7.04 -18.85
N GLU A 152 12.33 -6.10 -19.06
CA GLU A 152 13.71 -6.23 -18.62
C GLU A 152 13.81 -6.02 -17.09
N VAL A 153 14.24 -7.04 -16.36
CA VAL A 153 14.52 -6.96 -14.92
C VAL A 153 15.93 -6.43 -14.70
N LYS A 154 16.08 -5.35 -13.93
CA LYS A 154 17.33 -4.60 -13.71
C LYS A 154 18.01 -4.90 -12.36
N VAL A 155 17.42 -5.77 -11.55
CA VAL A 155 17.89 -6.15 -10.21
C VAL A 155 18.17 -7.64 -10.12
N LYS A 156 18.82 -8.08 -9.03
CA LYS A 156 19.12 -9.48 -8.71
C LYS A 156 18.62 -9.84 -7.33
N VAL A 157 18.38 -11.11 -7.08
CA VAL A 157 18.03 -11.62 -5.75
C VAL A 157 19.12 -11.25 -4.74
N GLY A 158 18.70 -10.67 -3.61
CA GLY A 158 19.56 -10.16 -2.55
C GLY A 158 19.94 -8.68 -2.68
N ASP A 159 19.65 -8.02 -3.80
CA ASP A 159 19.90 -6.59 -3.94
C ASP A 159 19.03 -5.78 -2.98
N LYS A 160 19.63 -4.77 -2.36
CA LYS A 160 18.91 -3.76 -1.57
C LYS A 160 18.48 -2.63 -2.48
N VAL A 161 17.19 -2.33 -2.46
CA VAL A 161 16.58 -1.25 -3.23
C VAL A 161 16.05 -0.16 -2.32
N LYS A 162 16.07 1.05 -2.81
CA LYS A 162 15.45 2.21 -2.17
C LYS A 162 14.12 2.54 -2.83
N GLN A 163 13.27 3.23 -2.12
CA GLN A 163 12.05 3.79 -2.68
C GLN A 163 12.37 4.62 -3.93
N GLY A 164 11.73 4.30 -5.06
CA GLY A 164 11.94 4.98 -6.33
C GLY A 164 13.05 4.39 -7.21
N ASP A 165 13.83 3.42 -6.71
CA ASP A 165 14.81 2.73 -7.55
C ASP A 165 14.11 1.94 -8.66
N ILE A 166 14.62 2.06 -9.90
CA ILE A 166 14.12 1.32 -11.05
C ILE A 166 14.52 -0.15 -10.90
N ILE A 167 13.54 -1.05 -10.85
CA ILE A 167 13.74 -2.49 -10.68
C ILE A 167 13.53 -3.27 -11.99
N ALA A 168 12.71 -2.73 -12.90
CA ALA A 168 12.41 -3.34 -14.19
C ALA A 168 11.77 -2.32 -15.13
N THR A 169 11.43 -2.78 -16.35
CA THR A 169 10.48 -2.13 -17.24
C THR A 169 9.13 -2.84 -17.21
N SER A 170 8.05 -2.16 -17.60
CA SER A 170 6.77 -2.79 -17.94
C SER A 170 6.96 -3.80 -19.08
N GLY A 171 6.11 -4.82 -19.12
CA GLY A 171 6.23 -5.89 -20.10
C GLY A 171 4.87 -6.48 -20.47
N GLN A 172 4.86 -7.79 -20.72
CA GLN A 172 3.69 -8.51 -21.23
C GLN A 172 3.24 -9.61 -20.26
N ASN A 173 1.97 -9.92 -20.32
CA ASN A 173 1.36 -11.09 -19.70
C ASN A 173 0.27 -11.68 -20.62
N LYS A 174 -0.34 -12.79 -20.23
CA LYS A 174 -1.43 -13.41 -20.99
C LYS A 174 -2.83 -13.00 -20.51
N ILE A 175 -2.92 -12.22 -19.44
CA ILE A 175 -4.21 -11.72 -18.91
C ILE A 175 -4.61 -10.37 -19.50
N ALA A 176 -3.66 -9.65 -20.11
CA ALA A 176 -3.88 -8.35 -20.76
C ALA A 176 -3.22 -8.36 -22.14
N THR A 177 -3.77 -9.16 -23.05
CA THR A 177 -3.20 -9.39 -24.39
C THR A 177 -3.29 -8.17 -25.31
N ASP A 178 -4.12 -7.20 -24.97
CA ASP A 178 -4.36 -5.98 -25.77
C ASP A 178 -3.27 -4.92 -25.55
N THR A 179 -2.35 -5.14 -24.63
CA THR A 179 -1.22 -4.24 -24.36
C THR A 179 0.09 -4.99 -24.21
N SER A 180 1.18 -4.36 -24.65
CA SER A 180 2.54 -4.84 -24.43
C SER A 180 3.26 -4.16 -23.26
N ASN A 181 2.60 -3.22 -22.59
CA ASN A 181 3.18 -2.41 -21.52
C ASN A 181 2.29 -2.50 -20.28
N ALA A 182 2.42 -3.62 -19.57
CA ALA A 182 1.65 -3.92 -18.38
C ALA A 182 2.56 -4.07 -17.15
N LEU A 183 1.99 -3.79 -15.99
CA LEU A 183 2.50 -4.13 -14.67
C LEU A 183 1.32 -4.63 -13.85
N HIS A 184 1.35 -5.89 -13.41
CA HIS A 184 0.44 -6.37 -12.38
C HIS A 184 1.15 -6.25 -11.03
N PHE A 185 0.53 -5.55 -10.08
CA PHE A 185 1.14 -5.21 -8.81
C PHE A 185 0.30 -5.68 -7.63
N GLU A 186 0.91 -6.41 -6.70
CA GLU A 186 0.26 -6.92 -5.50
C GLU A 186 1.01 -6.46 -4.24
N VAL A 187 0.25 -6.28 -3.17
CA VAL A 187 0.74 -5.95 -1.82
C VAL A 187 0.29 -7.05 -0.86
N PHE A 188 1.24 -7.63 -0.13
CA PHE A 188 1.00 -8.54 0.98
C PHE A 188 1.45 -7.84 2.26
N TYR A 189 0.52 -7.47 3.11
CA TYR A 189 0.78 -6.76 4.35
C TYR A 189 0.28 -7.54 5.55
N LYS A 190 1.16 -7.80 6.51
CA LYS A 190 0.87 -8.61 7.72
C LYS A 190 0.29 -10.01 7.39
N GLY A 191 0.71 -10.58 6.26
CA GLY A 191 0.33 -11.92 5.82
C GLY A 191 -0.96 -12.01 5.00
N GLU A 192 -1.62 -10.89 4.73
CA GLU A 192 -2.83 -10.83 3.92
C GLU A 192 -2.61 -10.02 2.64
N VAL A 193 -3.37 -10.36 1.60
CA VAL A 193 -3.43 -9.56 0.38
C VAL A 193 -4.13 -8.25 0.68
N PHE A 194 -3.52 -7.13 0.30
CA PHE A 194 -4.02 -5.79 0.57
C PHE A 194 -4.28 -5.04 -0.74
N ASN A 195 -5.37 -4.27 -0.80
CA ASN A 195 -5.67 -3.43 -1.96
C ASN A 195 -4.56 -2.39 -2.18
N PRO A 196 -3.80 -2.41 -3.28
CA PRO A 196 -2.72 -1.46 -3.53
C PRO A 196 -3.16 0.00 -3.51
N GLU A 197 -4.37 0.32 -4.00
CA GLU A 197 -4.87 1.68 -4.04
C GLU A 197 -5.17 2.24 -2.63
N GLU A 198 -5.61 1.40 -1.71
CA GLU A 198 -5.78 1.76 -0.31
C GLU A 198 -4.43 1.81 0.43
N PHE A 199 -3.48 0.92 0.04
CA PHE A 199 -2.16 0.87 0.65
C PHE A 199 -1.37 2.17 0.47
N TYR A 200 -1.48 2.84 -0.68
CA TYR A 200 -0.81 4.14 -0.91
C TYR A 200 -1.34 5.28 -0.03
N LEU A 201 -2.51 5.11 0.57
CA LEU A 201 -3.13 6.10 1.46
C LEU A 201 -2.72 5.93 2.93
N LEU A 202 -2.03 4.83 3.27
CA LEU A 202 -1.55 4.59 4.63
C LEU A 202 -0.42 5.54 5.01
N ASP A 203 -0.30 5.80 6.32
CA ASP A 203 0.83 6.58 6.83
C ASP A 203 2.14 5.80 6.67
N TYR A 204 3.12 6.40 6.02
CA TYR A 204 4.43 5.79 5.79
C TYR A 204 5.11 5.35 7.10
N THR A 205 4.99 6.16 8.15
CA THR A 205 5.65 5.87 9.43
C THR A 205 4.99 4.69 10.13
N GLU A 206 3.67 4.54 10.02
CA GLU A 206 2.93 3.40 10.55
C GLU A 206 3.29 2.10 9.81
N VAL A 207 3.36 2.15 8.48
CA VAL A 207 3.73 0.98 7.65
C VAL A 207 5.16 0.53 7.91
N MET A 208 6.08 1.46 8.14
CA MET A 208 7.52 1.20 8.29
C MET A 208 7.99 1.08 9.73
N SER A 209 7.14 1.38 10.74
CA SER A 209 7.47 1.16 12.15
C SER A 209 7.48 -0.33 12.46
N ASN A 210 8.57 -0.80 13.04
CA ASN A 210 8.59 -2.14 13.66
C ASN A 210 7.80 -2.05 14.97
N ASP A 211 6.74 -2.84 15.09
CA ASP A 211 6.10 -3.11 16.39
C ASP A 211 7.03 -3.93 17.29
#